data_b10514dfd7454ae51d8b75e0caec3dc1
#
_entry.id   b10514dfd7454ae51d8b75e0caec3dc1
#
_cell.length_a   1.000
_cell.length_b   1.000
_cell.length_c   1.000
_cell.angle_alpha   90.00
_cell.angle_beta   90.00
_cell.angle_gamma   90.00
#
_symmetry.space_group_name_H-M   'P 1'
#
loop_
_entity.id
_entity.type
_entity.pdbx_description
1 polymer ?
#
loop_
_entity_poly.entity_id
_entity_poly.type
_entity_poly.pdbx_seq_one_letter_code
_entity_poly.pdbx_strand_id
1 'polypeptide(L)'
;MKKVQVAILAAAICLAAAGCGNTLQKSANPSASIYHYKEQSITMQAQPKRIVTLSTPLLNMAYAIGGTSLARPTTSSPIPDSAKALPELGQVSHINMEKLVELNPDLVLGEKGQNGKLESLLQSNKIPYLLINYDGINDNIPLMKFLGQVYGKTEQADKIIKKYEADIQKAEKEASQYVPAKIAILRATGKAVTAETPKSICASMAERLKMNNVLLSHK
;
A
#
# COMPACT_ATOMS: atom_id res chain seq x y z
N MET A 1 68.21 -22.92 -67.88
CA MET A 1 68.21 -23.47 -66.49
C MET A 1 67.80 -22.35 -65.59
N LYS A 2 66.73 -22.41 -65.02
CA LYS A 2 66.21 -21.89 -63.77
C LYS A 2 64.69 -21.66 -63.85
N LYS A 3 63.98 -22.53 -63.22
CA LYS A 3 62.51 -22.51 -63.17
C LYS A 3 62.10 -21.40 -62.24
N VAL A 4 61.23 -20.48 -62.72
CA VAL A 4 60.65 -19.50 -61.91
C VAL A 4 59.26 -20.06 -61.52
N GLN A 5 59.09 -20.31 -60.28
CA GLN A 5 57.77 -20.69 -59.68
C GLN A 5 56.96 -19.42 -59.46
N VAL A 6 55.83 -19.33 -60.11
CA VAL A 6 54.84 -18.25 -59.89
C VAL A 6 53.98 -18.71 -58.74
N ALA A 7 54.11 -18.04 -57.63
CA ALA A 7 53.19 -18.20 -56.47
C ALA A 7 51.91 -17.37 -56.71
N ILE A 8 50.81 -18.07 -56.90
CA ILE A 8 49.49 -17.45 -57.00
C ILE A 8 49.02 -17.12 -55.61
N LEU A 9 49.00 -15.83 -55.24
CA LEU A 9 48.47 -15.33 -54.01
C LEU A 9 46.95 -15.17 -54.19
N ALA A 10 46.18 -16.11 -53.67
CA ALA A 10 44.74 -15.97 -53.60
C ALA A 10 44.37 -14.99 -52.46
N ALA A 11 44.03 -13.77 -52.83
CA ALA A 11 43.48 -12.79 -51.87
C ALA A 11 42.00 -13.13 -51.61
N ALA A 12 41.76 -13.74 -50.46
CA ALA A 12 40.40 -13.89 -49.93
C ALA A 12 39.90 -12.53 -49.45
N ILE A 13 39.03 -11.89 -50.20
CA ILE A 13 38.32 -10.70 -49.78
C ILE A 13 37.21 -11.14 -48.84
N CYS A 14 37.45 -11.05 -47.52
CA CYS A 14 36.42 -11.12 -46.52
C CYS A 14 35.63 -9.80 -46.55
N LEU A 15 34.46 -9.80 -47.18
CA LEU A 15 33.46 -8.76 -46.99
C LEU A 15 32.97 -8.88 -45.57
N ALA A 16 33.50 -8.06 -44.67
CA ALA A 16 32.91 -7.77 -43.38
C ALA A 16 31.63 -6.94 -43.64
N ALA A 17 30.49 -7.59 -43.74
CA ALA A 17 29.22 -6.93 -43.60
C ALA A 17 29.12 -6.34 -42.21
N ALA A 18 29.47 -5.06 -42.08
CA ALA A 18 29.18 -4.29 -40.89
C ALA A 18 27.64 -4.15 -40.80
N GLY A 19 27.03 -5.18 -40.25
CA GLY A 19 25.66 -5.09 -39.77
C GLY A 19 25.66 -4.09 -38.61
N CYS A 20 25.24 -2.85 -38.86
CA CYS A 20 24.75 -1.95 -37.85
C CYS A 20 23.51 -2.58 -37.21
N GLY A 21 23.72 -3.61 -36.39
CA GLY A 21 22.78 -4.02 -35.39
C GLY A 21 22.70 -2.90 -34.39
N ASN A 22 21.68 -2.07 -34.53
CA ASN A 22 21.21 -1.19 -33.49
C ASN A 22 20.76 -2.08 -32.34
N THR A 23 21.71 -2.63 -31.58
CA THR A 23 21.44 -3.10 -30.22
C THR A 23 21.04 -1.84 -29.49
N LEU A 24 19.72 -1.56 -29.49
CA LEU A 24 19.10 -0.80 -28.43
C LEU A 24 19.55 -1.48 -27.17
N GLN A 25 20.65 -1.00 -26.63
CA GLN A 25 21.08 -1.26 -25.28
C GLN A 25 19.94 -0.67 -24.45
N LYS A 26 18.96 -1.54 -24.18
CA LYS A 26 17.89 -1.27 -23.21
C LYS A 26 18.67 -0.99 -21.94
N SER A 27 18.98 0.28 -21.73
CA SER A 27 19.45 0.79 -20.45
C SER A 27 18.44 0.22 -19.47
N ALA A 28 18.86 -0.79 -18.73
CA ALA A 28 18.13 -1.28 -17.60
C ALA A 28 18.19 -0.16 -16.56
N ASN A 29 17.32 0.85 -16.73
CA ASN A 29 16.89 1.61 -15.59
C ASN A 29 16.51 0.58 -14.52
N PRO A 30 17.02 0.70 -13.29
CA PRO A 30 16.62 -0.19 -12.22
C PRO A 30 15.10 -0.25 -12.30
N SER A 31 14.55 -1.43 -12.55
CA SER A 31 13.18 -1.62 -12.96
C SER A 31 12.28 -0.98 -11.93
N ALA A 32 11.62 0.11 -12.32
CA ALA A 32 10.66 0.77 -11.47
C ALA A 32 9.64 -0.26 -10.98
N SER A 33 9.41 -0.31 -9.69
CA SER A 33 8.41 -1.20 -9.09
C SER A 33 7.07 -0.48 -9.07
N ILE A 34 6.04 -1.18 -9.50
CA ILE A 34 4.66 -0.68 -9.42
C ILE A 34 3.97 -1.41 -8.29
N TYR A 35 3.51 -0.67 -7.31
CA TYR A 35 2.74 -1.19 -6.18
C TYR A 35 1.26 -0.94 -6.43
N HIS A 36 0.45 -1.98 -6.36
CA HIS A 36 -0.99 -1.92 -6.63
C HIS A 36 -1.80 -2.13 -5.35
N TYR A 37 -2.80 -1.28 -5.17
CA TYR A 37 -3.85 -1.45 -4.18
C TYR A 37 -5.20 -1.20 -4.83
N LYS A 38 -5.97 -2.25 -5.08
CA LYS A 38 -7.21 -2.20 -5.87
C LYS A 38 -6.93 -1.50 -7.23
N GLU A 39 -7.72 -0.50 -7.58
CA GLU A 39 -7.56 0.30 -8.82
C GLU A 39 -6.49 1.40 -8.69
N GLN A 40 -5.89 1.55 -7.50
CA GLN A 40 -4.85 2.54 -7.25
C GLN A 40 -3.47 1.93 -7.45
N SER A 41 -2.52 2.71 -7.93
CA SER A 41 -1.13 2.29 -8.05
C SER A 41 -0.17 3.43 -7.84
N ILE A 42 1.05 3.09 -7.42
CA ILE A 42 2.17 4.01 -7.36
C ILE A 42 3.41 3.36 -7.96
N THR A 43 4.13 4.12 -8.79
CA THR A 43 5.38 3.69 -9.41
C THR A 43 6.54 4.31 -8.63
N MET A 44 7.46 3.46 -8.17
CA MET A 44 8.65 3.85 -7.42
C MET A 44 9.90 3.39 -8.16
N GLN A 45 10.94 4.23 -8.22
CA GLN A 45 12.22 3.88 -8.87
C GLN A 45 13.05 2.89 -8.03
N ALA A 46 12.78 2.80 -6.74
CA ALA A 46 13.38 1.86 -5.81
C ALA A 46 12.36 1.51 -4.72
N GLN A 47 12.64 0.44 -3.97
CA GLN A 47 11.82 0.10 -2.81
C GLN A 47 11.87 1.23 -1.79
N PRO A 48 10.72 1.73 -1.31
CA PRO A 48 10.65 2.79 -0.31
C PRO A 48 11.34 2.37 0.99
N LYS A 49 12.06 3.30 1.62
CA LYS A 49 12.76 3.09 2.89
C LYS A 49 12.38 4.12 3.95
N ARG A 50 11.91 5.27 3.52
CA ARG A 50 11.56 6.42 4.36
C ARG A 50 10.07 6.67 4.30
N ILE A 51 9.30 5.72 4.82
CA ILE A 51 7.85 5.72 4.73
C ILE A 51 7.24 6.46 5.90
N VAL A 52 6.23 7.27 5.63
CA VAL A 52 5.37 7.89 6.65
C VAL A 52 3.94 7.40 6.47
N THR A 53 3.32 6.95 7.56
CA THR A 53 1.89 6.60 7.59
C THR A 53 1.10 7.70 8.29
N LEU A 54 0.06 8.22 7.63
CA LEU A 54 -0.72 9.37 8.12
C LEU A 54 -1.98 8.96 8.89
N SER A 55 -2.25 7.66 9.05
CA SER A 55 -3.41 7.18 9.82
C SER A 55 -3.04 6.06 10.78
N THR A 56 -3.80 5.93 11.86
CA THR A 56 -3.57 4.89 12.88
C THR A 56 -3.80 3.48 12.33
N PRO A 57 -4.83 3.19 11.53
CA PRO A 57 -4.99 1.86 10.93
C PRO A 57 -3.82 1.46 10.04
N LEU A 58 -3.33 2.36 9.19
CA LEU A 58 -2.17 2.10 8.33
C LEU A 58 -0.90 1.86 9.15
N LEU A 59 -0.68 2.67 10.20
CA LEU A 59 0.43 2.50 11.12
C LEU A 59 0.40 1.11 11.76
N ASN A 60 -0.73 0.73 12.34
CA ASN A 60 -0.90 -0.54 13.02
C ASN A 60 -0.70 -1.73 12.08
N MET A 61 -1.26 -1.68 10.86
CA MET A 61 -1.06 -2.73 9.86
C MET A 61 0.39 -2.81 9.37
N ALA A 62 1.05 -1.66 9.14
CA ALA A 62 2.47 -1.64 8.77
C ALA A 62 3.33 -2.33 9.82
N TYR A 63 3.14 -1.99 11.09
CA TYR A 63 3.89 -2.60 12.19
C TYR A 63 3.55 -4.09 12.39
N ALA A 64 2.29 -4.49 12.22
CA ALA A 64 1.89 -5.89 12.32
C ALA A 64 2.65 -6.79 11.33
N ILE A 65 2.95 -6.30 10.13
CA ILE A 65 3.71 -7.04 9.12
C ILE A 65 5.22 -6.82 9.20
N GLY A 66 5.72 -6.14 10.24
CA GLY A 66 7.14 -5.85 10.44
C GLY A 66 7.68 -4.67 9.64
N GLY A 67 6.80 -3.78 9.17
CA GLY A 67 7.15 -2.48 8.62
C GLY A 67 7.35 -1.44 9.72
N THR A 68 7.72 -0.23 9.32
CA THR A 68 7.97 0.91 10.23
C THR A 68 7.45 2.21 9.61
N SER A 69 7.39 3.28 10.41
CA SER A 69 7.10 4.63 9.93
C SER A 69 8.09 5.62 10.51
N LEU A 70 8.39 6.71 9.81
CA LEU A 70 9.27 7.77 10.33
C LEU A 70 8.56 8.66 11.36
N ALA A 71 7.24 8.73 11.30
CA ALA A 71 6.42 9.53 12.18
C ALA A 71 5.02 8.91 12.28
N ARG A 72 4.19 9.43 13.16
CA ARG A 72 2.83 8.95 13.40
C ARG A 72 1.83 10.10 13.51
N PRO A 73 0.54 9.86 13.27
CA PRO A 73 -0.49 10.81 13.66
C PRO A 73 -0.61 10.87 15.19
N THR A 74 -1.05 12.02 15.70
CA THR A 74 -1.52 12.11 17.09
C THR A 74 -2.83 11.36 17.22
N THR A 75 -2.89 10.42 18.14
CA THR A 75 -4.05 9.55 18.33
C THR A 75 -4.18 9.11 19.77
N SER A 76 -5.42 8.94 20.25
CA SER A 76 -5.77 8.27 21.51
C SER A 76 -6.02 6.77 21.31
N SER A 77 -6.10 6.29 20.07
CA SER A 77 -6.27 4.87 19.79
C SER A 77 -4.99 4.09 20.11
N PRO A 78 -5.10 2.80 20.45
CA PRO A 78 -3.94 1.95 20.68
C PRO A 78 -3.03 1.90 19.43
N ILE A 79 -1.73 2.04 19.68
CA ILE A 79 -0.67 1.88 18.66
C ILE A 79 0.41 0.94 19.21
N PRO A 80 1.25 0.34 18.35
CA PRO A 80 2.37 -0.49 18.78
C PRO A 80 3.32 0.28 19.70
N ASP A 81 3.85 -0.38 20.72
CA ASP A 81 4.76 0.26 21.68
C ASP A 81 5.99 0.87 21.01
N SER A 82 6.52 0.18 20.01
CA SER A 82 7.66 0.68 19.21
C SER A 82 7.34 1.93 18.37
N ALA A 83 6.05 2.23 18.13
CA ALA A 83 5.64 3.44 17.43
C ALA A 83 5.37 4.63 18.37
N LYS A 84 5.28 4.41 19.69
CA LYS A 84 4.95 5.47 20.66
C LYS A 84 5.98 6.59 20.70
N ALA A 85 7.26 6.26 20.52
CA ALA A 85 8.37 7.22 20.51
C ALA A 85 8.53 8.00 19.19
N LEU A 86 7.76 7.69 18.16
CA LEU A 86 7.86 8.39 16.88
C LEU A 86 7.38 9.84 16.98
N PRO A 87 7.97 10.76 16.21
CA PRO A 87 7.50 12.14 16.08
C PRO A 87 6.03 12.21 15.70
N GLU A 88 5.28 13.11 16.35
CA GLU A 88 3.88 13.35 16.02
C GLU A 88 3.72 14.41 14.95
N LEU A 89 2.93 14.09 13.92
CA LEU A 89 2.61 14.98 12.80
C LEU A 89 1.30 15.77 13.00
N GLY A 90 0.63 15.59 14.13
CA GLY A 90 -0.70 16.16 14.38
C GLY A 90 -1.83 15.17 14.13
N GLN A 91 -3.05 15.63 14.27
CA GLN A 91 -4.24 14.78 14.06
C GLN A 91 -4.36 14.32 12.61
N VAL A 92 -4.96 13.14 12.38
CA VAL A 92 -5.13 12.55 11.03
C VAL A 92 -5.73 13.52 10.02
N SER A 93 -6.71 14.33 10.44
CA SER A 93 -7.36 15.34 9.58
C SER A 93 -6.57 16.67 9.46
N HIS A 94 -5.51 16.86 10.25
CA HIS A 94 -4.71 18.09 10.33
C HIS A 94 -3.23 17.77 10.51
N ILE A 95 -2.63 17.20 9.48
CA ILE A 95 -1.19 16.87 9.47
C ILE A 95 -0.36 18.15 9.29
N ASN A 96 0.67 18.29 10.11
CA ASN A 96 1.66 19.35 9.96
C ASN A 96 2.59 19.05 8.78
N MET A 97 2.39 19.77 7.68
CA MET A 97 3.15 19.55 6.44
C MET A 97 4.62 19.95 6.55
N GLU A 98 4.95 20.96 7.35
CA GLU A 98 6.36 21.38 7.58
C GLU A 98 7.15 20.23 8.19
N LYS A 99 6.64 19.66 9.31
CA LYS A 99 7.25 18.49 9.94
C LYS A 99 7.33 17.29 9.00
N LEU A 100 6.31 17.08 8.16
CA LEU A 100 6.31 15.98 7.20
C LEU A 100 7.40 16.16 6.14
N VAL A 101 7.56 17.36 5.59
CA VAL A 101 8.59 17.70 4.59
C VAL A 101 10.00 17.56 5.19
N GLU A 102 10.22 18.03 6.43
CA GLU A 102 11.51 17.91 7.13
C GLU A 102 11.96 16.45 7.29
N LEU A 103 11.02 15.51 7.41
CA LEU A 103 11.35 14.08 7.46
C LEU A 103 11.89 13.53 6.14
N ASN A 104 11.77 14.28 5.04
CA ASN A 104 12.20 13.86 3.71
C ASN A 104 11.75 12.41 3.38
N PRO A 105 10.45 12.11 3.40
CA PRO A 105 9.95 10.77 3.12
C PRO A 105 10.08 10.44 1.63
N ASP A 106 10.36 9.18 1.32
CA ASP A 106 10.32 8.67 -0.05
C ASP A 106 8.93 8.10 -0.43
N LEU A 107 8.08 7.86 0.58
CA LEU A 107 6.67 7.49 0.37
C LEU A 107 5.81 7.94 1.55
N VAL A 108 4.67 8.55 1.24
CA VAL A 108 3.62 8.85 2.21
C VAL A 108 2.39 8.01 1.93
N LEU A 109 1.91 7.28 2.94
CA LEU A 109 0.69 6.49 2.91
C LEU A 109 -0.37 7.16 3.79
N GLY A 110 -1.54 7.43 3.24
CA GLY A 110 -2.65 8.02 3.95
C GLY A 110 -3.98 7.43 3.54
N GLU A 111 -5.05 7.87 4.18
CA GLU A 111 -6.42 7.52 3.80
C GLU A 111 -7.05 8.66 3.00
N LYS A 112 -7.63 8.36 1.84
CA LYS A 112 -8.22 9.38 0.94
C LYS A 112 -9.29 10.20 1.65
N GLY A 113 -10.15 9.54 2.42
CA GLY A 113 -11.23 10.20 3.18
C GLY A 113 -10.75 11.16 4.26
N GLN A 114 -9.56 10.92 4.83
CA GLN A 114 -9.00 11.73 5.92
C GLN A 114 -7.97 12.73 5.42
N ASN A 115 -7.10 12.29 4.52
CA ASN A 115 -5.91 13.00 4.08
C ASN A 115 -6.03 13.60 2.67
N GLY A 116 -7.19 13.48 2.00
CA GLY A 116 -7.37 13.96 0.63
C GLY A 116 -7.03 15.44 0.43
N LYS A 117 -7.18 16.27 1.46
CA LYS A 117 -6.80 17.70 1.43
C LYS A 117 -5.31 17.94 1.28
N LEU A 118 -4.48 16.96 1.62
CA LEU A 118 -3.01 17.06 1.54
C LEU A 118 -2.47 16.78 0.14
N GLU A 119 -3.30 16.27 -0.77
CA GLU A 119 -2.87 15.80 -2.09
C GLU A 119 -2.10 16.88 -2.87
N SER A 120 -2.66 18.10 -2.96
CA SER A 120 -2.00 19.21 -3.64
C SER A 120 -0.69 19.63 -2.97
N LEU A 121 -0.62 19.57 -1.63
CA LEU A 121 0.60 19.92 -0.88
C LEU A 121 1.68 18.85 -1.06
N LEU A 122 1.32 17.57 -1.06
CA LEU A 122 2.26 16.48 -1.34
C LEU A 122 2.81 16.58 -2.75
N GLN A 123 1.95 16.86 -3.75
CA GLN A 123 2.37 17.10 -5.14
C GLN A 123 3.31 18.29 -5.27
N SER A 124 2.97 19.43 -4.67
CA SER A 124 3.79 20.65 -4.74
C SER A 124 5.18 20.44 -4.13
N ASN A 125 5.27 19.61 -3.09
CA ASN A 125 6.54 19.26 -2.45
C ASN A 125 7.22 18.06 -3.13
N LYS A 126 6.67 17.52 -4.23
CA LYS A 126 7.20 16.37 -4.97
C LYS A 126 7.41 15.12 -4.09
N ILE A 127 6.58 14.93 -3.08
CA ILE A 127 6.62 13.78 -2.19
C ILE A 127 5.78 12.67 -2.83
N PRO A 128 6.34 11.49 -3.10
CA PRO A 128 5.55 10.34 -3.54
C PRO A 128 4.53 9.95 -2.48
N TYR A 129 3.28 9.70 -2.90
CA TYR A 129 2.21 9.36 -1.96
C TYR A 129 1.19 8.42 -2.58
N LEU A 130 0.52 7.66 -1.73
CA LEU A 130 -0.71 6.96 -2.06
C LEU A 130 -1.75 7.20 -0.96
N LEU A 131 -2.85 7.85 -1.32
CA LEU A 131 -4.00 8.03 -0.43
C LEU A 131 -5.01 6.93 -0.71
N ILE A 132 -5.08 5.98 0.19
CA ILE A 132 -5.77 4.70 0.06
C ILE A 132 -7.28 4.90 0.29
N ASN A 133 -8.09 4.31 -0.59
CA ASN A 133 -9.52 4.15 -0.37
C ASN A 133 -9.74 2.93 0.51
N TYR A 134 -10.03 3.15 1.78
CA TYR A 134 -10.27 2.11 2.77
C TYR A 134 -11.75 2.10 3.17
N ASP A 135 -12.46 1.04 2.79
CA ASP A 135 -13.91 0.92 2.87
C ASP A 135 -14.36 -0.20 3.86
N GLY A 136 -13.59 -0.44 4.90
CA GLY A 136 -13.97 -1.37 5.96
C GLY A 136 -13.14 -2.65 6.02
N ILE A 137 -13.63 -3.65 6.77
CA ILE A 137 -12.87 -4.86 7.14
C ILE A 137 -12.43 -5.71 5.94
N ASN A 138 -13.21 -5.67 4.84
CA ASN A 138 -12.90 -6.43 3.63
C ASN A 138 -11.63 -5.93 2.92
N ASP A 139 -11.20 -4.72 3.23
CA ASP A 139 -9.99 -4.12 2.69
C ASP A 139 -8.72 -4.51 3.45
N ASN A 140 -8.84 -5.13 4.63
CA ASN A 140 -7.68 -5.46 5.46
C ASN A 140 -6.70 -6.40 4.74
N ILE A 141 -7.18 -7.45 4.09
CA ILE A 141 -6.31 -8.40 3.38
C ILE A 141 -5.62 -7.76 2.17
N PRO A 142 -6.34 -7.12 1.24
CA PRO A 142 -5.70 -6.37 0.15
C PRO A 142 -4.68 -5.35 0.65
N LEU A 143 -4.99 -4.63 1.72
CA LEU A 143 -4.11 -3.63 2.30
C LEU A 143 -2.85 -4.24 2.93
N MET A 144 -2.97 -5.33 3.68
CA MET A 144 -1.81 -6.04 4.23
C MET A 144 -0.90 -6.60 3.13
N LYS A 145 -1.47 -7.13 2.03
CA LYS A 145 -0.69 -7.58 0.85
C LYS A 145 0.07 -6.41 0.22
N PHE A 146 -0.60 -5.30 -0.03
CA PHE A 146 0.02 -4.09 -0.56
C PHE A 146 1.15 -3.59 0.34
N LEU A 147 0.90 -3.44 1.63
CA LEU A 147 1.92 -3.02 2.59
C LEU A 147 3.09 -4.03 2.64
N GLY A 148 2.82 -5.33 2.57
CA GLY A 148 3.85 -6.36 2.49
C GLY A 148 4.81 -6.15 1.32
N GLN A 149 4.28 -5.80 0.15
CA GLN A 149 5.09 -5.46 -1.03
C GLN A 149 5.87 -4.17 -0.83
N VAL A 150 5.21 -3.10 -0.38
CA VAL A 150 5.83 -1.78 -0.14
C VAL A 150 6.98 -1.86 0.86
N TYR A 151 6.82 -2.61 1.94
CA TYR A 151 7.86 -2.78 2.97
C TYR A 151 8.85 -3.91 2.69
N GLY A 152 8.68 -4.68 1.59
CA GLY A 152 9.49 -5.88 1.33
C GLY A 152 9.32 -6.97 2.38
N LYS A 153 8.12 -7.09 2.93
CA LYS A 153 7.73 -8.01 4.02
C LYS A 153 6.61 -8.97 3.59
N THR A 154 6.62 -9.38 2.33
CA THR A 154 5.55 -10.19 1.74
C THR A 154 5.32 -11.49 2.52
N GLU A 155 6.37 -12.23 2.87
CA GLU A 155 6.24 -13.46 3.65
C GLU A 155 5.62 -13.23 5.05
N GLN A 156 6.02 -12.14 5.70
CA GLN A 156 5.47 -11.78 7.01
C GLN A 156 4.00 -11.36 6.87
N ALA A 157 3.67 -10.59 5.84
CA ALA A 157 2.29 -10.21 5.54
C ALA A 157 1.42 -11.46 5.31
N ASP A 158 1.89 -12.44 4.52
CA ASP A 158 1.17 -13.67 4.25
C ASP A 158 0.91 -14.49 5.54
N LYS A 159 1.87 -14.54 6.46
CA LYS A 159 1.68 -15.20 7.77
C LYS A 159 0.60 -14.51 8.59
N ILE A 160 0.63 -13.17 8.65
CA ILE A 160 -0.37 -12.38 9.39
C ILE A 160 -1.75 -12.52 8.74
N ILE A 161 -1.83 -12.50 7.41
CA ILE A 161 -3.08 -12.68 6.67
C ILE A 161 -3.70 -14.05 6.97
N LYS A 162 -2.92 -15.14 6.92
CA LYS A 162 -3.41 -16.49 7.26
C LYS A 162 -3.97 -16.56 8.68
N LYS A 163 -3.28 -15.96 9.64
CA LYS A 163 -3.79 -15.87 11.01
C LYS A 163 -5.08 -15.06 11.08
N TYR A 164 -5.13 -13.90 10.45
CA TYR A 164 -6.30 -13.03 10.40
C TYR A 164 -7.51 -13.75 9.78
N GLU A 165 -7.32 -14.46 8.65
CA GLU A 165 -8.38 -15.25 8.01
C GLU A 165 -8.90 -16.35 8.92
N ALA A 166 -8.01 -17.07 9.62
CA ALA A 166 -8.41 -18.09 10.57
C ALA A 166 -9.21 -17.52 11.75
N ASP A 167 -8.78 -16.38 12.30
CA ASP A 167 -9.48 -15.70 13.40
C ASP A 167 -10.89 -15.25 12.95
N ILE A 168 -11.01 -14.70 11.74
CA ILE A 168 -12.31 -14.30 11.15
C ILE A 168 -13.21 -15.51 10.94
N GLN A 169 -12.70 -16.58 10.34
CA GLN A 169 -13.46 -17.82 10.12
C GLN A 169 -13.97 -18.42 11.43
N LYS A 170 -13.14 -18.38 12.48
CA LYS A 170 -13.53 -18.82 13.81
C LYS A 170 -14.69 -17.96 14.35
N ALA A 171 -14.59 -16.65 14.27
CA ALA A 171 -15.65 -15.74 14.70
C ALA A 171 -16.94 -15.92 13.91
N GLU A 172 -16.87 -16.10 12.58
CA GLU A 172 -18.02 -16.37 11.72
C GLU A 172 -18.69 -17.71 12.09
N LYS A 173 -17.90 -18.74 12.37
CA LYS A 173 -18.41 -20.05 12.82
C LYS A 173 -19.10 -19.94 14.18
N GLU A 174 -18.51 -19.26 15.13
CA GLU A 174 -19.10 -19.02 16.44
C GLU A 174 -20.42 -18.24 16.31
N ALA A 175 -20.42 -17.16 15.52
CA ALA A 175 -21.62 -16.36 15.28
C ALA A 175 -22.75 -17.16 14.60
N SER A 176 -22.42 -18.11 13.72
CA SER A 176 -23.41 -18.92 13.00
C SER A 176 -24.24 -19.85 13.89
N GLN A 177 -23.85 -20.03 15.14
CA GLN A 177 -24.59 -20.84 16.13
C GLN A 177 -25.76 -20.06 16.75
N TYR A 178 -25.84 -18.75 16.52
CA TYR A 178 -26.85 -17.87 17.08
C TYR A 178 -27.81 -17.41 15.99
N VAL A 179 -29.05 -17.09 16.38
CA VAL A 179 -30.01 -16.45 15.48
C VAL A 179 -29.47 -15.06 15.09
N PRO A 180 -29.47 -14.71 13.80
CA PRO A 180 -28.99 -13.40 13.37
C PRO A 180 -29.72 -12.27 14.08
N ALA A 181 -28.96 -11.43 14.78
CA ALA A 181 -29.53 -10.29 15.49
C ALA A 181 -29.95 -9.20 14.50
N LYS A 182 -31.10 -8.56 14.79
CA LYS A 182 -31.49 -7.30 14.16
C LYS A 182 -30.80 -6.17 14.91
N ILE A 183 -29.98 -5.40 14.21
CA ILE A 183 -29.18 -4.31 14.79
C ILE A 183 -29.37 -3.01 14.02
N ALA A 184 -29.12 -1.88 14.68
CA ALA A 184 -28.98 -0.57 14.07
C ALA A 184 -27.60 -0.04 14.43
N ILE A 185 -26.76 0.26 13.43
CA ILE A 185 -25.43 0.78 13.66
C ILE A 185 -25.45 2.28 13.41
N LEU A 186 -25.21 3.04 14.47
CA LEU A 186 -25.27 4.49 14.48
C LEU A 186 -23.92 5.08 14.88
N ARG A 187 -23.53 6.16 14.21
CA ARG A 187 -22.42 7.04 14.62
C ARG A 187 -22.98 8.27 15.28
N ALA A 188 -22.68 8.47 16.55
CA ALA A 188 -23.02 9.68 17.27
C ALA A 188 -21.80 10.63 17.32
N THR A 189 -22.04 11.89 17.02
CA THR A 189 -21.07 12.99 17.17
C THR A 189 -21.71 14.08 18.01
N GLY A 190 -20.94 15.09 18.46
CA GLY A 190 -21.51 16.24 19.17
C GLY A 190 -22.50 17.08 18.34
N LYS A 191 -22.64 16.79 17.03
CA LYS A 191 -23.48 17.57 16.12
C LYS A 191 -24.60 16.76 15.47
N ALA A 192 -24.47 15.44 15.35
CA ALA A 192 -25.43 14.59 14.64
C ALA A 192 -25.31 13.13 15.05
N VAL A 193 -26.41 12.40 14.81
CA VAL A 193 -26.45 10.93 14.79
C VAL A 193 -26.76 10.49 13.37
N THR A 194 -25.92 9.64 12.80
CA THR A 194 -26.05 9.15 11.42
C THR A 194 -26.01 7.64 11.39
N ALA A 195 -26.72 7.04 10.43
CA ALA A 195 -26.58 5.61 10.16
C ALA A 195 -25.22 5.30 9.53
N GLU A 196 -24.58 4.24 9.98
CA GLU A 196 -23.35 3.74 9.35
C GLU A 196 -23.67 3.08 8.01
N THR A 197 -22.84 3.39 7.02
CA THR A 197 -22.94 2.79 5.68
C THR A 197 -22.29 1.41 5.65
N PRO A 198 -22.59 0.55 4.65
CA PRO A 198 -21.92 -0.74 4.46
C PRO A 198 -20.38 -0.64 4.36
N LYS A 199 -19.87 0.53 3.99
CA LYS A 199 -18.43 0.82 3.89
C LYS A 199 -17.75 1.11 5.23
N SER A 200 -18.52 1.21 6.33
CA SER A 200 -17.91 1.38 7.65
C SER A 200 -17.38 0.04 8.18
N ILE A 201 -16.35 0.10 9.03
CA ILE A 201 -15.77 -1.10 9.68
C ILE A 201 -16.84 -1.84 10.47
N CYS A 202 -17.67 -1.12 11.25
CA CYS A 202 -18.71 -1.74 12.07
C CYS A 202 -19.77 -2.44 11.23
N ALA A 203 -20.26 -1.78 10.15
CA ALA A 203 -21.28 -2.35 9.30
C ALA A 203 -20.76 -3.54 8.46
N SER A 204 -19.55 -3.44 7.92
CA SER A 204 -18.91 -4.55 7.18
C SER A 204 -18.62 -5.76 8.08
N MET A 205 -18.27 -5.53 9.35
CA MET A 205 -18.11 -6.61 10.32
C MET A 205 -19.46 -7.26 10.67
N ALA A 206 -20.50 -6.47 10.89
CA ALA A 206 -21.84 -6.97 11.17
C ALA A 206 -22.37 -7.83 10.00
N GLU A 207 -22.13 -7.41 8.76
CA GLU A 207 -22.46 -8.17 7.56
C GLU A 207 -21.76 -9.52 7.52
N ARG A 208 -20.46 -9.57 7.81
CA ARG A 208 -19.69 -10.82 7.89
C ARG A 208 -20.23 -11.77 8.96
N LEU A 209 -20.66 -11.25 10.09
CA LEU A 209 -21.29 -12.02 11.15
C LEU A 209 -22.78 -12.33 10.88
N LYS A 210 -23.28 -12.04 9.66
CA LYS A 210 -24.68 -12.25 9.22
C LYS A 210 -25.72 -11.55 10.10
N MET A 211 -25.33 -10.46 10.75
CA MET A 211 -26.28 -9.62 11.49
C MET A 211 -27.12 -8.80 10.52
N ASN A 212 -28.41 -8.65 10.83
CA ASN A 212 -29.34 -7.86 10.02
C ASN A 212 -29.33 -6.39 10.46
N ASN A 213 -28.59 -5.53 9.71
CA ASN A 213 -28.64 -4.09 9.95
C ASN A 213 -29.92 -3.50 9.35
N VAL A 214 -30.93 -3.27 10.19
CA VAL A 214 -32.26 -2.80 9.79
C VAL A 214 -32.27 -1.43 9.11
N LEU A 215 -31.20 -0.63 9.28
CA LEU A 215 -31.09 0.68 8.64
C LEU A 215 -30.62 0.58 7.17
N LEU A 216 -30.16 -0.58 6.74
CA LEU A 216 -29.67 -0.83 5.37
C LEU A 216 -30.64 -1.72 4.57
N SER A 217 -31.66 -2.30 5.21
CA SER A 217 -32.58 -3.25 4.60
C SER A 217 -33.72 -2.57 3.80
N HIS A 218 -33.80 -1.25 3.77
CA HIS A 218 -34.76 -0.48 3.01
C HIS A 218 -34.14 0.13 1.76
N LYS A 219 -33.82 -0.72 0.77
CA LYS A 219 -33.60 -0.33 -0.62
C LYS A 219 -34.64 -0.95 -1.51
#